data_e8db6d90913049874f6f73599f3dfcb2
#
_entry.id   e8db6d90913049874f6f73599f3dfcb2
#
_cell.length_a   1.000
_cell.length_b   1.000
_cell.length_c   1.000
_cell.angle_alpha   90.00
_cell.angle_beta   90.00
_cell.angle_gamma   90.00
#
_symmetry.space_group_name_H-M   'P 1'
#
loop_
_entity.id
_entity.type
_entity.pdbx_description
1 polymer ?
#
loop_
_entity_poly.entity_id
_entity_poly.type
_entity_poly.pdbx_seq_one_letter_code
_entity_poly.pdbx_strand_id
1 'polypeptide(L)'
;GGSVTSDNHHQSRITLANGAGYTRPPLLDFFMNRYIAAYAAEIGHFVECVTTGSQPRTSGYDGLMSIALAEAALESVRTGAAVRPADILAGRK
;
A
#
# COMPACT_ATOMS: atom_id res chain seq x y z
N GLY A 1 3.82 23.93 -10.59
CA GLY A 1 3.15 23.04 -9.67
C GLY A 1 2.45 21.92 -10.43
N GLY A 2 2.19 20.79 -9.78
CA GLY A 2 1.52 19.63 -10.34
C GLY A 2 0.76 18.87 -9.26
N SER A 3 -0.11 17.94 -9.67
CA SER A 3 -0.79 17.02 -8.78
C SER A 3 -0.47 15.58 -9.17
N VAL A 4 -0.44 14.70 -8.18
CA VAL A 4 -0.36 13.25 -8.38
C VAL A 4 -1.66 12.66 -7.84
N THR A 5 -2.33 11.87 -8.68
CA THR A 5 -3.55 11.16 -8.29
C THR A 5 -3.33 9.67 -8.47
N SER A 6 -3.57 8.90 -7.42
CA SER A 6 -3.65 7.45 -7.50
C SER A 6 -5.12 7.06 -7.57
N ASP A 7 -5.50 6.41 -8.67
CA ASP A 7 -6.86 5.94 -8.86
C ASP A 7 -7.03 4.55 -8.24
N ASN A 8 -8.26 4.20 -7.91
CA ASN A 8 -8.60 2.91 -7.35
C ASN A 8 -9.01 1.92 -8.45
N HIS A 9 -9.06 0.62 -8.12
CA HIS A 9 -9.47 -0.41 -9.06
C HIS A 9 -10.99 -0.41 -9.27
N HIS A 10 -11.41 -0.14 -10.51
CA HIS A 10 -12.79 -0.28 -10.97
C HIS A 10 -13.01 -1.65 -11.63
N GLN A 11 -14.28 -2.06 -11.72
CA GLN A 11 -14.67 -3.31 -12.39
C GLN A 11 -14.29 -3.34 -13.89
N SER A 12 -14.20 -2.17 -14.52
CA SER A 12 -13.67 -2.02 -15.87
C SER A 12 -12.98 -0.66 -16.03
N ARG A 13 -12.20 -0.52 -17.13
CA ARG A 13 -11.51 0.73 -17.48
C ARG A 13 -12.37 1.68 -18.32
N ILE A 14 -13.66 1.39 -18.51
CA ILE A 14 -14.54 2.21 -19.33
C ILE A 14 -14.94 3.46 -18.55
N THR A 15 -14.89 4.60 -19.18
CA THR A 15 -15.47 5.83 -18.70
C THR A 15 -16.51 6.31 -19.73
N LEU A 16 -17.74 6.48 -19.29
CA LEU A 16 -18.79 7.07 -20.11
C LEU A 16 -18.75 8.59 -19.93
N ALA A 17 -18.65 9.32 -21.03
CA ALA A 17 -18.74 10.77 -21.07
C ALA A 17 -20.00 11.18 -21.85
N ASN A 18 -20.87 11.97 -21.25
CA ASN A 18 -22.08 12.51 -21.88
C ASN A 18 -22.44 13.89 -21.30
N GLY A 19 -23.60 14.43 -21.66
CA GLY A 19 -24.06 15.72 -21.17
C GLY A 19 -24.26 15.82 -19.65
N ALA A 20 -24.34 14.69 -18.92
CA ALA A 20 -24.39 14.64 -17.46
C ALA A 20 -23.00 14.59 -16.80
N GLY A 21 -21.92 14.50 -17.60
CA GLY A 21 -20.55 14.41 -17.11
C GLY A 21 -19.88 13.06 -17.35
N TYR A 22 -19.02 12.68 -16.44
CA TYR A 22 -18.25 11.42 -16.50
C TYR A 22 -18.78 10.40 -15.51
N THR A 23 -19.04 9.18 -15.98
CA THR A 23 -19.48 8.06 -15.13
C THR A 23 -18.52 6.90 -15.31
N ARG A 24 -18.11 6.28 -14.22
CA ARG A 24 -17.29 5.07 -14.19
C ARG A 24 -18.05 3.91 -13.53
N PRO A 25 -17.72 2.65 -13.85
CA PRO A 25 -18.21 1.49 -13.10
C PRO A 25 -17.89 1.61 -11.62
N PRO A 26 -18.62 0.90 -10.75
CA PRO A 26 -18.29 0.81 -9.33
C PRO A 26 -16.84 0.35 -9.10
N LEU A 27 -16.30 0.72 -7.95
CA LEU A 27 -15.04 0.18 -7.47
C LEU A 27 -15.17 -1.31 -7.17
N LEU A 28 -14.07 -2.04 -7.25
CA LEU A 28 -14.01 -3.36 -6.65
C LEU A 28 -14.16 -3.20 -5.13
N ASP A 29 -15.20 -3.75 -4.56
CA ASP A 29 -15.63 -3.53 -3.17
C ASP A 29 -14.93 -4.45 -2.18
N PHE A 30 -14.56 -5.66 -2.61
CA PHE A 30 -14.00 -6.68 -1.75
C PHE A 30 -12.50 -6.89 -1.97
N PHE A 31 -11.74 -6.98 -0.89
CA PHE A 31 -10.28 -7.08 -0.97
C PHE A 31 -9.80 -8.32 -1.76
N MET A 32 -10.51 -9.44 -1.69
CA MET A 32 -10.16 -10.63 -2.48
C MET A 32 -10.21 -10.35 -3.98
N ASN A 33 -11.22 -9.61 -4.45
CA ASN A 33 -11.34 -9.26 -5.86
C ASN A 33 -10.28 -8.25 -6.31
N ARG A 34 -9.81 -7.40 -5.38
CA ARG A 34 -8.82 -6.36 -5.66
C ARG A 34 -7.40 -6.87 -5.69
N TYR A 35 -7.09 -7.87 -4.86
CA TYR A 35 -5.72 -8.28 -4.57
C TYR A 35 -5.38 -9.71 -4.97
N ILE A 36 -6.24 -10.39 -5.75
CA ILE A 36 -5.97 -11.77 -6.24
C ILE A 36 -4.58 -11.87 -6.88
N ALA A 37 -4.25 -10.95 -7.79
CA ALA A 37 -2.96 -10.95 -8.45
C ALA A 37 -1.79 -10.70 -7.48
N ALA A 38 -2.00 -9.86 -6.46
CA ALA A 38 -1.00 -9.59 -5.44
C ALA A 38 -0.74 -10.81 -4.57
N TYR A 39 -1.78 -11.52 -4.13
CA TYR A 39 -1.64 -12.75 -3.35
C TYR A 39 -0.97 -13.87 -4.16
N ALA A 40 -1.33 -14.03 -5.43
CA ALA A 40 -0.66 -15.00 -6.31
C ALA A 40 0.83 -14.67 -6.49
N ALA A 41 1.17 -13.40 -6.69
CA ALA A 41 2.54 -12.95 -6.81
C ALA A 41 3.34 -13.13 -5.51
N GLU A 42 2.73 -12.89 -4.35
CA GLU A 42 3.34 -13.09 -3.04
C GLU A 42 3.71 -14.54 -2.81
N ILE A 43 2.75 -15.47 -3.02
CA ILE A 43 3.00 -16.90 -2.87
C ILE A 43 4.02 -17.40 -3.89
N GLY A 44 3.92 -16.97 -5.15
CA GLY A 44 4.89 -17.32 -6.20
C GLY A 44 6.30 -16.88 -5.81
N HIS A 45 6.46 -15.66 -5.33
CA HIS A 45 7.76 -15.16 -4.88
C HIS A 45 8.29 -15.88 -3.65
N PHE A 46 7.42 -16.24 -2.71
CA PHE A 46 7.80 -17.04 -1.54
C PHE A 46 8.37 -18.41 -1.97
N VAL A 47 7.67 -19.10 -2.88
CA VAL A 47 8.14 -20.39 -3.42
C VAL A 47 9.48 -20.24 -4.13
N GLU A 48 9.65 -19.18 -4.93
CA GLU A 48 10.93 -18.86 -5.57
C GLU A 48 12.04 -18.68 -4.54
N CYS A 49 11.83 -17.90 -3.50
CA CYS A 49 12.81 -17.68 -2.44
C CYS A 49 13.21 -18.99 -1.74
N VAL A 50 12.22 -19.84 -1.43
CA VAL A 50 12.50 -21.15 -0.79
C VAL A 50 13.30 -22.07 -1.70
N THR A 51 12.98 -22.12 -2.99
CA THR A 51 13.65 -23.04 -3.94
C THR A 51 15.04 -22.57 -4.34
N THR A 52 15.27 -21.26 -4.39
CA THR A 52 16.56 -20.67 -4.80
C THR A 52 17.46 -20.27 -3.64
N GLY A 53 16.93 -20.21 -2.42
CA GLY A 53 17.63 -19.68 -1.25
C GLY A 53 17.82 -18.16 -1.30
N SER A 54 17.06 -17.46 -2.17
CA SER A 54 17.14 -16.00 -2.29
C SER A 54 16.38 -15.29 -1.17
N GLN A 55 16.80 -14.05 -0.87
CA GLN A 55 16.10 -13.23 0.10
C GLN A 55 14.79 -12.68 -0.51
N PRO A 56 13.70 -12.61 0.27
CA PRO A 56 12.48 -12.00 -0.20
C PRO A 56 12.65 -10.50 -0.43
N ARG A 57 11.91 -9.96 -1.41
CA ARG A 57 11.89 -8.52 -1.71
C ARG A 57 11.35 -7.68 -0.56
N THR A 58 10.42 -8.24 0.18
CA THR A 58 9.84 -7.65 1.40
C THR A 58 10.30 -8.48 2.59
N SER A 59 10.95 -7.85 3.53
CA SER A 59 11.51 -8.47 4.72
C SER A 59 10.73 -8.10 5.98
N GLY A 60 11.06 -8.72 7.11
CA GLY A 60 10.53 -8.30 8.40
C GLY A 60 10.89 -6.85 8.75
N TYR A 61 12.01 -6.33 8.24
CA TYR A 61 12.37 -4.93 8.41
C TYR A 61 11.42 -3.99 7.69
N ASP A 62 10.96 -4.34 6.49
CA ASP A 62 9.97 -3.52 5.76
C ASP A 62 8.62 -3.47 6.51
N GLY A 63 8.22 -4.60 7.11
CA GLY A 63 7.06 -4.64 8.01
C GLY A 63 7.24 -3.77 9.25
N LEU A 64 8.41 -3.84 9.90
CA LEU A 64 8.76 -2.98 11.04
C LEU A 64 8.70 -1.49 10.66
N MET A 65 9.24 -1.12 9.50
CA MET A 65 9.20 0.26 9.01
C MET A 65 7.78 0.75 8.72
N SER A 66 6.89 -0.11 8.22
CA SER A 66 5.48 0.23 8.04
C SER A 66 4.79 0.59 9.35
N ILE A 67 5.06 -0.16 10.41
CA ILE A 67 4.54 0.12 11.76
C ILE A 67 5.16 1.41 12.32
N ALA A 68 6.47 1.58 12.17
CA ALA A 68 7.16 2.79 12.65
C ALA A 68 6.64 4.06 11.95
N LEU A 69 6.31 3.98 10.66
CA LEU A 69 5.66 5.07 9.92
C LEU A 69 4.29 5.41 10.48
N ALA A 70 3.47 4.40 10.77
CA ALA A 70 2.14 4.61 11.35
C ALA A 70 2.21 5.27 12.74
N GLU A 71 3.13 4.79 13.59
CA GLU A 71 3.34 5.38 14.91
C GLU A 71 3.90 6.81 14.84
N ALA A 72 4.84 7.07 13.91
CA ALA A 72 5.35 8.41 13.69
C ALA A 72 4.24 9.38 13.23
N ALA A 73 3.31 8.91 12.40
CA ALA A 73 2.16 9.70 11.97
C ALA A 73 1.23 10.02 13.14
N LEU A 74 0.93 9.05 14.00
CA LEU A 74 0.12 9.27 15.20
C LEU A 74 0.79 10.25 16.16
N GLU A 75 2.09 10.12 16.39
CA GLU A 75 2.86 11.03 17.24
C GLU A 75 2.91 12.44 16.63
N SER A 76 3.04 12.57 15.32
CA SER A 76 2.97 13.84 14.62
C SER A 76 1.62 14.53 14.80
N VAL A 77 0.52 13.80 14.74
CA VAL A 77 -0.82 14.33 15.04
C VAL A 77 -0.91 14.80 16.49
N ARG A 78 -0.39 14.02 17.44
CA ARG A 78 -0.43 14.35 18.87
C ARG A 78 0.40 15.58 19.21
N THR A 79 1.55 15.76 18.59
CA THR A 79 2.51 16.84 18.93
C THR A 79 2.39 18.06 18.03
N GLY A 80 1.72 17.96 16.89
CA GLY A 80 1.69 19.00 15.86
C GLY A 80 3.02 19.21 15.15
N ALA A 81 4.00 18.30 15.30
CA ALA A 81 5.34 18.40 14.77
C ALA A 81 5.66 17.23 13.81
N ALA A 82 6.65 17.43 12.93
CA ALA A 82 7.18 16.35 12.10
C ALA A 82 7.96 15.36 12.97
N VAL A 83 7.66 14.06 12.82
CA VAL A 83 8.31 12.96 13.54
C VAL A 83 8.97 12.01 12.54
N ARG A 84 10.23 11.67 12.75
CA ARG A 84 10.94 10.71 11.90
C ARG A 84 10.66 9.28 12.38
N PRO A 85 10.35 8.32 11.49
CA PRO A 85 10.15 6.92 11.89
C PRO A 85 11.36 6.32 12.62
N ALA A 86 12.57 6.76 12.30
CA ALA A 86 13.78 6.33 12.99
C ALA A 86 13.80 6.70 14.48
N ASP A 87 13.20 7.80 14.86
CA ASP A 87 13.13 8.24 16.27
C ASP A 87 12.17 7.33 17.06
N ILE A 88 11.10 6.85 16.43
CA ILE A 88 10.18 5.84 17.01
C ILE A 88 10.92 4.51 17.27
N LEU A 89 11.72 4.06 16.33
CA LEU A 89 12.50 2.82 16.48
C LEU A 89 13.55 2.95 17.58
N ALA A 90 14.21 4.11 17.70
CA ALA A 90 15.22 4.35 18.72
C ALA A 90 14.64 4.42 20.16
N GLY A 91 13.39 4.85 20.30
CA GLY A 91 12.70 4.93 21.61
C GLY A 91 12.17 3.59 22.12
N ARG A 92 12.16 2.55 21.30
CA ARG A 92 11.79 1.17 21.69
C ARG A 92 13.02 0.43 22.24
N LYS A 93 13.34 0.67 23.50
CA LYS A 93 14.31 -0.14 24.28
C LYS A 93 13.56 -1.03 25.28
#